data_83ed87c58addca558d2e281d58e9fd0e
#
_entry.id   83ed87c58addca558d2e281d58e9fd0e
#
_cell.length_a   1.000
_cell.length_b   1.000
_cell.length_c   1.000
_cell.angle_alpha   90.00
_cell.angle_beta   90.00
_cell.angle_gamma   90.00
#
_symmetry.space_group_name_H-M   'P 1'
#
loop_
_entity.id
_entity.type
_entity.pdbx_description
1 polymer ?
#
loop_
_entity_poly.entity_id
_entity_poly.type
_entity_poly.pdbx_seq_one_letter_code
_entity_poly.pdbx_strand_id
1 'polypeptide(L)'
;MPPGVVLGEGRAAEKIQEWQYERLAVVYVRQSGPQQVRQHQESTRLQYGLAARATALGWVAERVLVIDDDLGKSGTSSAGRPGFQRLVSEVSLDHVGIILGVEVSRLARSCKDWYHLLEICALYGTLLADLDGIYDPSQYTDRLRLGLKGPCPR
;
A
#
# COMPACT_ATOMS: atom_id res chain seq x y z
N MET A 1 17.08 19.61 -3.46
CA MET A 1 16.13 18.78 -4.18
C MET A 1 16.84 17.57 -4.75
N PRO A 2 16.42 16.37 -4.40
CA PRO A 2 17.09 15.22 -4.96
C PRO A 2 16.88 15.17 -6.48
N PRO A 3 17.94 14.84 -7.24
CA PRO A 3 17.80 14.72 -8.69
C PRO A 3 16.88 13.57 -9.07
N GLY A 4 16.08 13.77 -10.11
CA GLY A 4 15.18 12.75 -10.62
C GLY A 4 13.75 12.79 -10.10
N VAL A 5 13.39 13.77 -9.30
CA VAL A 5 12.02 13.93 -8.83
C VAL A 5 11.16 14.57 -9.92
N VAL A 6 10.13 13.87 -10.39
CA VAL A 6 9.15 14.43 -11.33
C VAL A 6 8.23 15.37 -10.58
N LEU A 7 7.71 16.38 -11.26
CA LEU A 7 6.90 17.42 -10.62
C LEU A 7 5.70 16.87 -9.83
N GLY A 8 5.02 15.84 -10.37
CA GLY A 8 3.90 15.22 -9.68
C GLY A 8 4.29 14.45 -8.44
N GLU A 9 5.43 13.78 -8.50
CA GLU A 9 5.95 13.03 -7.33
C GLU A 9 6.52 13.97 -6.28
N GLY A 10 7.03 15.13 -6.67
CA GLY A 10 7.48 16.12 -5.70
C GLY A 10 6.39 16.56 -4.75
N ARG A 11 5.18 16.82 -5.28
CA ARG A 11 4.04 17.19 -4.45
C ARG A 11 3.57 16.04 -3.57
N ALA A 12 3.52 14.84 -4.13
CA ALA A 12 3.12 13.67 -3.36
C ALA A 12 4.13 13.38 -2.25
N ALA A 13 5.41 13.51 -2.54
CA ALA A 13 6.48 13.27 -1.58
C ALA A 13 6.47 14.27 -0.42
N GLU A 14 5.87 15.44 -0.59
CA GLU A 14 5.75 16.42 0.50
C GLU A 14 4.89 15.89 1.65
N LYS A 15 4.04 14.90 1.42
CA LYS A 15 3.25 14.26 2.47
C LYS A 15 4.08 13.38 3.37
N ILE A 16 5.27 12.97 2.91
CA ILE A 16 6.12 12.04 3.64
C ILE A 16 6.96 12.80 4.66
N GLN A 17 6.85 12.39 5.91
CA GLN A 17 7.60 12.97 7.02
C GLN A 17 8.87 12.17 7.27
N GLU A 18 9.90 12.82 7.83
CA GLU A 18 11.17 12.14 8.11
C GLU A 18 11.02 10.91 8.98
N TRP A 19 10.16 10.97 9.98
CA TRP A 19 9.96 9.84 10.90
C TRP A 19 9.34 8.63 10.19
N GLN A 20 8.63 8.84 9.10
CA GLN A 20 8.05 7.73 8.32
C GLN A 20 9.12 6.91 7.62
N TYR A 21 10.23 7.54 7.22
CA TYR A 21 11.36 6.83 6.60
C TYR A 21 12.07 5.89 7.56
N GLU A 22 11.92 6.08 8.85
CA GLU A 22 12.48 5.20 9.86
C GLU A 22 11.66 3.92 10.03
N ARG A 23 10.49 3.87 9.40
CA ARG A 23 9.58 2.74 9.43
C ARG A 23 9.61 2.01 8.10
N LEU A 24 8.85 0.93 8.00
CA LEU A 24 8.83 0.11 6.81
C LEU A 24 8.03 0.77 5.67
N ALA A 25 8.49 0.56 4.45
CA ALA A 25 7.69 0.71 3.25
C ALA A 25 7.22 -0.69 2.88
N VAL A 26 5.93 -0.94 3.00
CA VAL A 26 5.36 -2.25 2.72
C VAL A 26 4.76 -2.25 1.32
N VAL A 27 5.29 -3.13 0.48
CA VAL A 27 4.72 -3.38 -0.85
C VAL A 27 3.76 -4.55 -0.70
N TYR A 28 2.48 -4.29 -0.89
CA TYR A 28 1.45 -5.32 -0.80
C TYR A 28 0.97 -5.69 -2.19
N VAL A 29 1.19 -6.93 -2.57
CA VAL A 29 0.81 -7.44 -3.87
C VAL A 29 -0.24 -8.52 -3.68
N ARG A 30 -1.38 -8.32 -4.30
CA ARG A 30 -2.48 -9.27 -4.26
C ARG A 30 -3.05 -9.42 -5.67
N GLN A 31 -3.20 -10.65 -6.09
CA GLN A 31 -3.92 -10.95 -7.30
C GLN A 31 -4.92 -12.06 -7.02
N SER A 32 -6.13 -11.86 -7.52
CA SER A 32 -7.18 -12.85 -7.44
C SER A 32 -7.40 -13.44 -8.84
N GLY A 33 -7.38 -14.76 -8.95
CA GLY A 33 -7.69 -15.45 -10.18
C GLY A 33 -6.81 -16.65 -10.43
N PRO A 34 -7.32 -17.60 -11.24
CA PRO A 34 -6.66 -18.88 -11.45
C PRO A 34 -5.59 -18.88 -12.56
N GLN A 35 -5.32 -17.78 -13.22
CA GLN A 35 -4.37 -17.72 -14.32
C GLN A 35 -2.95 -17.57 -13.81
N GLN A 36 -2.25 -18.65 -13.78
CA GLN A 36 -1.10 -18.80 -12.92
C GLN A 36 0.20 -18.24 -13.49
N VAL A 37 0.49 -18.48 -14.78
CA VAL A 37 1.83 -18.16 -15.30
C VAL A 37 1.96 -16.69 -15.67
N ARG A 38 0.99 -16.14 -16.38
CA ARG A 38 0.99 -14.71 -16.75
C ARG A 38 0.92 -13.82 -15.52
N GLN A 39 0.03 -14.17 -14.60
CA GLN A 39 -0.16 -13.38 -13.40
C GLN A 39 1.07 -13.41 -12.49
N HIS A 40 1.76 -14.54 -12.47
CA HIS A 40 2.98 -14.64 -11.68
C HIS A 40 4.09 -13.72 -12.23
N GLN A 41 4.25 -13.67 -13.54
CA GLN A 41 5.23 -12.78 -14.17
C GLN A 41 4.87 -11.31 -13.97
N GLU A 42 3.60 -10.97 -14.12
CA GLU A 42 3.13 -9.61 -13.88
C GLU A 42 3.29 -9.22 -12.43
N SER A 43 3.00 -10.13 -11.51
CA SER A 43 3.17 -9.89 -10.07
C SER A 43 4.63 -9.59 -9.73
N THR A 44 5.55 -10.33 -10.31
CA THR A 44 6.97 -10.10 -10.09
C THR A 44 7.39 -8.72 -10.60
N ARG A 45 6.93 -8.32 -11.78
CA ARG A 45 7.18 -6.98 -12.32
C ARG A 45 6.62 -5.90 -11.43
N LEU A 46 5.39 -6.09 -10.95
CA LEU A 46 4.73 -5.13 -10.08
C LEU A 46 5.46 -4.98 -8.76
N GLN A 47 5.92 -6.10 -8.18
CA GLN A 47 6.71 -6.06 -6.96
C GLN A 47 7.97 -5.24 -7.14
N TYR A 48 8.72 -5.49 -8.21
CA TYR A 48 9.95 -4.75 -8.50
C TYR A 48 9.65 -3.27 -8.74
N GLY A 49 8.59 -2.97 -9.48
CA GLY A 49 8.20 -1.59 -9.76
C GLY A 49 7.82 -0.83 -8.51
N LEU A 50 7.05 -1.46 -7.63
CA LEU A 50 6.62 -0.83 -6.38
C LEU A 50 7.78 -0.69 -5.39
N ALA A 51 8.66 -1.68 -5.32
CA ALA A 51 9.85 -1.60 -4.48
C ALA A 51 10.78 -0.49 -4.98
N ALA A 52 10.95 -0.37 -6.30
CA ALA A 52 11.74 0.70 -6.89
C ALA A 52 11.11 2.07 -6.58
N ARG A 53 9.79 2.16 -6.60
CA ARG A 53 9.10 3.40 -6.24
C ARG A 53 9.36 3.78 -4.77
N ALA A 54 9.34 2.81 -3.87
CA ALA A 54 9.65 3.07 -2.45
C ALA A 54 11.07 3.63 -2.30
N THR A 55 12.02 3.04 -3.01
CA THR A 55 13.41 3.52 -3.00
C THR A 55 13.51 4.92 -3.60
N ALA A 56 12.80 5.17 -4.70
CA ALA A 56 12.78 6.49 -5.33
C ALA A 56 12.17 7.54 -4.42
N LEU A 57 11.21 7.16 -3.57
CA LEU A 57 10.60 8.06 -2.60
C LEU A 57 11.50 8.35 -1.41
N GLY A 58 12.54 7.55 -1.19
CA GLY A 58 13.53 7.81 -0.16
C GLY A 58 13.76 6.69 0.84
N TRP A 59 13.02 5.57 0.75
CA TRP A 59 13.23 4.45 1.68
C TRP A 59 14.49 3.67 1.31
N VAL A 60 15.25 3.27 2.33
CA VAL A 60 16.38 2.38 2.13
C VAL A 60 15.86 0.97 1.83
N ALA A 61 16.62 0.22 1.03
CA ALA A 61 16.16 -1.10 0.58
C ALA A 61 15.90 -2.06 1.74
N GLU A 62 16.65 -1.95 2.82
CA GLU A 62 16.51 -2.80 4.00
C GLU A 62 15.19 -2.60 4.72
N ARG A 63 14.51 -1.49 4.47
CA ARG A 63 13.21 -1.18 5.08
C ARG A 63 12.05 -1.35 4.14
N VAL A 64 12.28 -1.92 2.97
CA VAL A 64 11.22 -2.26 2.02
C VAL A 64 10.84 -3.72 2.23
N LEU A 65 9.60 -3.94 2.65
CA LEU A 65 9.07 -5.28 2.90
C LEU A 65 8.02 -5.60 1.85
N VAL A 66 8.17 -6.73 1.17
CA VAL A 66 7.17 -7.19 0.19
C VAL A 66 6.31 -8.25 0.84
N ILE A 67 5.00 -8.03 0.82
CA ILE A 67 4.01 -9.00 1.27
C ILE A 67 3.27 -9.53 0.04
N ASP A 68 3.51 -10.77 -0.31
CA ASP A 68 2.91 -11.44 -1.46
C ASP A 68 2.21 -12.74 -1.09
N ASP A 69 1.97 -12.94 0.20
CA ASP A 69 1.39 -14.19 0.73
C ASP A 69 -0.01 -14.46 0.19
N ASP A 70 -0.70 -13.43 -0.30
CA ASP A 70 -2.06 -13.54 -0.81
C ASP A 70 -2.12 -13.75 -2.33
N LEU A 71 -0.96 -13.89 -2.99
CA LEU A 71 -0.93 -14.13 -4.42
C LEU A 71 -1.54 -15.50 -4.76
N GLY A 72 -2.44 -15.49 -5.75
CA GLY A 72 -3.06 -16.71 -6.23
C GLY A 72 -4.14 -17.29 -5.32
N LYS A 73 -4.43 -16.63 -4.22
CA LYS A 73 -5.48 -17.11 -3.30
C LYS A 73 -6.80 -16.39 -3.58
N SER A 74 -7.79 -17.16 -3.97
CA SER A 74 -9.16 -16.66 -4.15
C SER A 74 -9.91 -16.79 -2.82
N GLY A 75 -9.43 -16.09 -1.79
CA GLY A 75 -10.09 -16.10 -0.50
C GLY A 75 -11.34 -15.25 -0.49
N THR A 76 -12.46 -15.79 -0.05
CA THR A 76 -13.69 -15.04 0.13
C THR A 76 -13.78 -14.40 1.51
N SER A 77 -12.87 -14.78 2.42
CA SER A 77 -12.82 -14.23 3.77
C SER A 77 -11.41 -13.75 4.10
N SER A 78 -11.30 -12.82 5.04
CA SER A 78 -10.02 -12.32 5.53
C SER A 78 -9.21 -13.43 6.21
N ALA A 79 -9.86 -14.46 6.73
CA ALA A 79 -9.18 -15.59 7.35
C ALA A 79 -8.31 -16.37 6.36
N GLY A 80 -8.64 -16.32 5.05
CA GLY A 80 -7.82 -16.91 4.00
C GLY A 80 -6.77 -15.99 3.42
N ARG A 81 -6.48 -14.87 4.07
CA ARG A 81 -5.58 -13.83 3.56
C ARG A 81 -4.49 -13.49 4.58
N PRO A 82 -3.50 -14.38 4.77
CA PRO A 82 -2.45 -14.14 5.76
C PRO A 82 -1.62 -12.88 5.46
N GLY A 83 -1.46 -12.51 4.19
CA GLY A 83 -0.73 -11.31 3.83
C GLY A 83 -1.43 -10.05 4.30
N PHE A 84 -2.74 -9.95 4.10
CA PHE A 84 -3.51 -8.80 4.59
C PHE A 84 -3.50 -8.74 6.11
N GLN A 85 -3.64 -9.87 6.77
CA GLN A 85 -3.57 -9.95 8.23
C GLN A 85 -2.21 -9.47 8.74
N ARG A 86 -1.14 -9.87 8.08
CA ARG A 86 0.21 -9.42 8.41
C ARG A 86 0.35 -7.92 8.22
N LEU A 87 -0.18 -7.39 7.11
CA LEU A 87 -0.16 -5.96 6.84
C LEU A 87 -0.85 -5.18 7.95
N VAL A 88 -2.05 -5.60 8.34
CA VAL A 88 -2.80 -4.96 9.42
C VAL A 88 -2.03 -5.01 10.73
N SER A 89 -1.42 -6.16 11.04
CA SER A 89 -0.61 -6.32 12.25
C SER A 89 0.58 -5.37 12.28
N GLU A 90 1.30 -5.27 11.17
CA GLU A 90 2.47 -4.40 11.10
C GLU A 90 2.10 -2.92 11.27
N VAL A 91 0.99 -2.50 10.65
CA VAL A 91 0.50 -1.13 10.83
C VAL A 91 0.09 -0.90 12.29
N SER A 92 -0.61 -1.86 12.89
CA SER A 92 -1.09 -1.74 14.27
C SER A 92 0.04 -1.72 15.29
N LEU A 93 1.20 -2.27 14.94
CA LEU A 93 2.40 -2.23 15.77
C LEU A 93 3.24 -0.97 15.54
N ASP A 94 2.75 -0.07 14.72
CA ASP A 94 3.42 1.21 14.43
C ASP A 94 4.74 1.03 13.65
N HIS A 95 4.83 -0.03 12.86
CA HIS A 95 6.03 -0.39 12.11
C HIS A 95 6.05 0.17 10.68
N VAL A 96 4.93 0.68 10.17
CA VAL A 96 4.80 0.99 8.74
C VAL A 96 4.65 2.49 8.51
N GLY A 97 5.51 3.04 7.65
CA GLY A 97 5.42 4.44 7.22
C GLY A 97 4.55 4.62 5.99
N ILE A 98 4.62 3.67 5.06
CA ILE A 98 3.85 3.74 3.81
C ILE A 98 3.50 2.33 3.33
N ILE A 99 2.32 2.21 2.74
CA ILE A 99 1.89 1.00 2.06
C ILE A 99 1.79 1.33 0.57
N LEU A 100 2.45 0.51 -0.26
CA LEU A 100 2.43 0.69 -1.71
C LEU A 100 1.68 -0.47 -2.36
N GLY A 101 0.75 -0.15 -3.24
CA GLY A 101 0.01 -1.11 -4.03
C GLY A 101 -0.20 -0.60 -5.44
N VAL A 102 -0.65 -1.45 -6.34
CA VAL A 102 -0.94 -1.05 -7.72
C VAL A 102 -2.12 -0.09 -7.76
N GLU A 103 -3.16 -0.44 -7.02
CA GLU A 103 -4.34 0.40 -6.83
C GLU A 103 -4.77 0.28 -5.37
N VAL A 104 -4.93 1.43 -4.70
CA VAL A 104 -5.33 1.40 -3.29
C VAL A 104 -6.70 0.73 -3.10
N SER A 105 -7.58 0.81 -4.12
CA SER A 105 -8.88 0.17 -4.07
C SER A 105 -8.81 -1.36 -3.92
N ARG A 106 -7.68 -1.95 -4.27
CA ARG A 106 -7.49 -3.41 -4.22
C ARG A 106 -6.73 -3.88 -3.00
N LEU A 107 -6.37 -2.98 -2.09
CA LEU A 107 -5.69 -3.38 -0.85
C LEU A 107 -6.59 -4.21 0.05
N ALA A 108 -7.87 -3.89 0.08
CA ALA A 108 -8.85 -4.66 0.85
C ALA A 108 -9.94 -5.21 -0.06
N ARG A 109 -10.55 -6.32 0.34
CA ARG A 109 -11.62 -6.96 -0.44
C ARG A 109 -13.01 -6.48 -0.07
N SER A 110 -13.19 -6.12 1.19
CA SER A 110 -14.50 -5.71 1.70
C SER A 110 -14.45 -4.27 2.17
N CYS A 111 -15.60 -3.66 2.22
CA CYS A 111 -15.76 -2.32 2.78
C CYS A 111 -15.31 -2.27 4.23
N LYS A 112 -15.64 -3.31 5.00
CA LYS A 112 -15.24 -3.42 6.40
C LYS A 112 -13.72 -3.42 6.55
N ASP A 113 -13.03 -4.25 5.78
CA ASP A 113 -11.57 -4.33 5.83
C ASP A 113 -10.94 -3.01 5.37
N TRP A 114 -11.53 -2.38 4.36
CA TRP A 114 -11.04 -1.12 3.83
C TRP A 114 -11.09 0.00 4.88
N TYR A 115 -12.24 0.18 5.52
CA TYR A 115 -12.36 1.21 6.54
C TYR A 115 -11.52 0.91 7.77
N HIS A 116 -11.39 -0.35 8.14
CA HIS A 116 -10.51 -0.75 9.23
C HIS A 116 -9.05 -0.36 8.92
N LEU A 117 -8.60 -0.68 7.71
CA LEU A 117 -7.25 -0.31 7.28
C LEU A 117 -7.05 1.20 7.30
N LEU A 118 -8.00 1.96 6.77
CA LEU A 118 -7.90 3.42 6.77
C LEU A 118 -7.83 3.99 8.17
N GLU A 119 -8.59 3.44 9.10
CA GLU A 119 -8.59 3.92 10.48
C GLU A 119 -7.26 3.67 11.18
N ILE A 120 -6.70 2.48 11.05
CA ILE A 120 -5.41 2.20 11.68
C ILE A 120 -4.29 2.99 11.00
N CYS A 121 -4.35 3.18 9.70
CA CYS A 121 -3.38 4.01 8.99
C CYS A 121 -3.46 5.47 9.46
N ALA A 122 -4.66 6.00 9.64
CA ALA A 122 -4.84 7.35 10.15
C ALA A 122 -4.30 7.49 11.58
N LEU A 123 -4.53 6.48 12.40
CA LEU A 123 -4.11 6.49 13.80
C LEU A 123 -2.58 6.44 13.94
N TYR A 124 -1.92 5.63 13.14
CA TYR A 124 -0.47 5.43 13.25
C TYR A 124 0.35 6.26 12.26
N GLY A 125 -0.31 7.07 11.46
CA GLY A 125 0.40 7.93 10.50
C GLY A 125 1.00 7.18 9.32
N THR A 126 0.36 6.08 8.90
CA THR A 126 0.80 5.30 7.74
C THR A 126 0.18 5.87 6.47
N LEU A 127 0.99 6.16 5.48
CA LEU A 127 0.53 6.64 4.18
C LEU A 127 0.15 5.47 3.28
N LEU A 128 -0.70 5.76 2.30
CA LEU A 128 -1.04 4.82 1.24
C LEU A 128 -0.58 5.38 -0.10
N ALA A 129 -0.02 4.55 -0.94
CA ALA A 129 0.46 4.96 -2.26
C ALA A 129 0.05 3.95 -3.31
N ASP A 130 -0.32 4.46 -4.48
CA ASP A 130 -0.50 3.66 -5.69
C ASP A 130 0.16 4.38 -6.87
N LEU A 131 -0.12 3.91 -8.08
CA LEU A 131 0.46 4.51 -9.27
C LEU A 131 -0.04 5.95 -9.52
N ASP A 132 -1.18 6.31 -8.93
CA ASP A 132 -1.79 7.62 -9.13
C ASP A 132 -1.31 8.66 -8.12
N GLY A 133 -0.89 8.25 -6.94
CA GLY A 133 -0.46 9.23 -5.95
C GLY A 133 -0.20 8.67 -4.58
N ILE A 134 0.00 9.58 -3.64
CA ILE A 134 0.22 9.28 -2.22
C ILE A 134 -0.91 9.94 -1.44
N TYR A 135 -1.48 9.18 -0.51
CA TYR A 135 -2.63 9.60 0.29
C TYR A 135 -2.33 9.48 1.76
N ASP A 136 -2.73 10.50 2.52
CA ASP A 136 -2.60 10.50 3.97
C ASP A 136 -3.99 10.31 4.58
N PRO A 137 -4.29 9.12 5.15
CA PRO A 137 -5.62 8.88 5.71
C PRO A 137 -5.98 9.77 6.89
N SER A 138 -5.01 10.42 7.53
CA SER A 138 -5.29 11.36 8.61
C SER A 138 -5.77 12.72 8.10
N GLN A 139 -5.59 13.00 6.81
CA GLN A 139 -6.03 14.26 6.19
C GLN A 139 -7.43 14.09 5.62
N TYR A 140 -8.29 15.08 5.88
CA TYR A 140 -9.70 15.01 5.50
C TYR A 140 -9.90 14.82 4.00
N THR A 141 -9.22 15.61 3.19
CA THR A 141 -9.35 15.56 1.73
C THR A 141 -8.90 14.21 1.17
N ASP A 142 -7.77 13.71 1.65
CA ASP A 142 -7.27 12.41 1.21
C ASP A 142 -8.18 11.29 1.70
N ARG A 143 -8.73 11.40 2.90
CA ARG A 143 -9.67 10.42 3.45
C ARG A 143 -10.93 10.33 2.58
N LEU A 144 -11.43 11.46 2.08
CA LEU A 144 -12.56 11.46 1.16
C LEU A 144 -12.21 10.75 -0.15
N ARG A 145 -11.05 11.04 -0.72
CA ARG A 145 -10.60 10.38 -1.94
C ARG A 145 -10.48 8.88 -1.76
N LEU A 146 -9.93 8.45 -0.65
CA LEU A 146 -9.78 7.03 -0.33
C LEU A 146 -11.14 6.35 -0.15
N GLY A 147 -12.09 7.04 0.45
CA GLY A 147 -13.45 6.52 0.56
C GLY A 147 -14.11 6.28 -0.78
N LEU A 148 -13.85 7.17 -1.75
CA LEU A 148 -14.39 7.03 -3.10
C LEU A 148 -13.67 5.96 -3.92
N LYS A 149 -12.39 5.72 -3.65
CA LYS A 149 -11.59 4.73 -4.36
C LYS A 149 -11.78 3.31 -3.85
N GLY A 150 -12.28 3.14 -2.64
CA GLY A 150 -12.35 1.86 -1.98
C GLY A 150 -13.40 0.91 -2.58
N PRO A 151 -13.43 -0.34 -2.10
CA PRO A 151 -14.33 -1.37 -2.63
C PRO A 151 -15.78 -1.23 -2.15
N CYS A 152 -16.12 -0.15 -1.47
CA CYS A 152 -17.44 0.05 -0.93
C CYS A 152 -18.45 0.40 -2.03
N PRO A 153 -19.67 -0.15 -1.98
CA PRO A 153 -20.71 0.25 -2.91
C PRO A 153 -21.08 1.72 -2.72
N ARG A 154 -21.34 2.37 -3.82
CA ARG A 154 -21.72 3.78 -3.83
C ARG A 154 -23.22 3.96 -3.87
#